data_62b96a03392824df34a4289e3dc14ecc
#
_entry.id   62b96a03392824df34a4289e3dc14ecc
#
_cell.length_a   1.000
_cell.length_b   1.000
_cell.length_c   1.000
_cell.angle_alpha   90.00
_cell.angle_beta   90.00
_cell.angle_gamma   90.00
#
_symmetry.space_group_name_H-M   'P 1'
#
loop_
_entity.id
_entity.type
_entity.pdbx_description
1 polymer ?
#
loop_
_entity_poly.entity_id
_entity_poly.type
_entity_poly.pdbx_seq_one_letter_code
_entity_poly.pdbx_strand_id
1 'polypeptide(L)'
;PRSHGLFSADSPADLEQTMEEINGHTGPVWTFVYSLKREDAHRLGYETSESWRRLLLAHQTELATAMKIPPSSFRWCAAFHDEKHHPHIHMMAWSANPKQGYLTEKGIEQMRSQLSNDIFQDELLSLYQQKDLSYQQVRNQAAETMGRLIREMETGLCHSPTIAEQMETLAGMLEDHKGKKVYGYLKKSVKAQVDAIVDELAKVPEVAECYEQWNQFRDELERYYKDVSREHLPLSQQKEFKAIKNMVIREAERLRLGTVTFEDTRMRDEVDEDQDAVYFAWNSDWQMAEAYQSAKEVLEEYENPESEKAEQVQVLEQLWERGFTLAAYQLGKCWRDGRG
;
A
#
# COMPACT_ATOMS: atom_id res chain seq x y z
N PRO A 1 -27.39 39.04 -2.50
CA PRO A 1 -26.45 38.51 -1.54
C PRO A 1 -25.48 37.62 -2.30
N ARG A 2 -24.19 37.91 -2.20
CA ARG A 2 -23.18 36.98 -2.76
C ARG A 2 -23.28 35.71 -1.94
N SER A 3 -23.45 34.55 -2.61
CA SER A 3 -23.36 33.25 -1.97
C SER A 3 -22.03 33.19 -1.19
N HIS A 4 -22.08 32.92 0.10
CA HIS A 4 -20.88 32.82 0.93
C HIS A 4 -20.09 31.53 0.64
N GLY A 5 -20.59 30.63 -0.22
CA GLY A 5 -19.93 29.39 -0.61
C GLY A 5 -19.78 28.35 0.51
N LEU A 6 -20.34 28.63 1.68
CA LEU A 6 -20.26 27.72 2.84
C LEU A 6 -21.22 26.53 2.64
N PHE A 7 -20.74 25.34 2.95
CA PHE A 7 -21.52 24.11 3.00
C PHE A 7 -21.15 23.27 4.23
N SER A 8 -22.04 22.40 4.65
CA SER A 8 -21.86 21.53 5.81
C SER A 8 -22.60 20.20 5.59
N ALA A 9 -22.70 19.38 6.63
CA ALA A 9 -23.54 18.18 6.61
C ALA A 9 -24.99 18.56 6.30
N ASP A 10 -25.50 19.61 6.94
CA ASP A 10 -26.82 20.15 6.67
C ASP A 10 -26.72 21.20 5.56
N SER A 11 -27.47 21.01 4.47
CA SER A 11 -27.49 21.93 3.34
C SER A 11 -28.89 22.60 3.22
N PRO A 12 -28.94 23.92 3.05
CA PRO A 12 -27.84 24.88 3.00
C PRO A 12 -27.26 25.17 4.39
N ALA A 13 -25.95 25.47 4.45
CA ALA A 13 -25.31 25.89 5.69
C ALA A 13 -25.73 27.32 6.08
N ASP A 14 -26.10 27.50 7.33
CA ASP A 14 -26.37 28.82 7.90
C ASP A 14 -25.06 29.46 8.40
N LEU A 15 -24.65 30.54 7.74
CA LEU A 15 -23.40 31.23 8.07
C LEU A 15 -23.44 31.88 9.46
N GLU A 16 -24.54 32.54 9.81
CA GLU A 16 -24.68 33.24 11.08
C GLU A 16 -24.66 32.24 12.24
N GLN A 17 -25.46 31.19 12.14
CA GLN A 17 -25.49 30.11 13.13
C GLN A 17 -24.12 29.44 13.27
N THR A 18 -23.43 29.13 12.16
CA THR A 18 -22.11 28.51 12.18
C THR A 18 -21.06 29.41 12.83
N MET A 19 -21.12 30.73 12.55
CA MET A 19 -20.23 31.70 13.17
C MET A 19 -20.48 31.85 14.68
N GLU A 20 -21.74 31.90 15.11
CA GLU A 20 -22.11 31.93 16.53
C GLU A 20 -21.61 30.67 17.25
N GLU A 21 -21.82 29.49 16.67
CA GLU A 21 -21.37 28.23 17.25
C GLU A 21 -19.85 28.18 17.40
N ILE A 22 -19.08 28.57 16.38
CA ILE A 22 -17.62 28.56 16.43
C ILE A 22 -17.09 29.64 17.38
N ASN A 23 -17.65 30.83 17.37
CA ASN A 23 -17.22 31.93 18.27
C ASN A 23 -17.49 31.60 19.74
N GLY A 24 -18.57 30.90 20.03
CA GLY A 24 -18.91 30.44 21.38
C GLY A 24 -18.16 29.17 21.81
N HIS A 25 -17.46 28.50 20.88
CA HIS A 25 -16.79 27.24 21.17
C HIS A 25 -15.50 27.45 21.96
N THR A 26 -15.35 26.73 23.07
CA THR A 26 -14.18 26.83 23.95
C THR A 26 -13.20 25.68 23.81
N GLY A 27 -13.53 24.69 22.97
CA GLY A 27 -12.71 23.52 22.67
C GLY A 27 -11.84 23.70 21.41
N PRO A 28 -11.15 22.65 20.99
CA PRO A 28 -10.35 22.67 19.77
C PRO A 28 -11.22 22.82 18.52
N VAL A 29 -10.78 23.68 17.61
CA VAL A 29 -11.29 23.77 16.24
C VAL A 29 -10.11 23.54 15.30
N TRP A 30 -10.23 22.55 14.42
CA TRP A 30 -9.18 22.22 13.44
C TRP A 30 -9.54 22.78 12.09
N THR A 31 -8.54 23.25 11.38
CA THR A 31 -8.68 23.75 10.01
C THR A 31 -7.88 22.87 9.06
N PHE A 32 -8.49 22.51 7.94
CA PHE A 32 -7.88 21.68 6.89
C PHE A 32 -8.03 22.35 5.53
N VAL A 33 -7.06 22.11 4.66
CA VAL A 33 -7.16 22.43 3.24
C VAL A 33 -7.03 21.14 2.47
N TYR A 34 -8.07 20.82 1.68
CA TYR A 34 -8.03 19.71 0.72
C TYR A 34 -7.99 20.29 -0.67
N SER A 35 -6.94 19.97 -1.41
CA SER A 35 -6.67 20.54 -2.72
C SER A 35 -6.35 19.46 -3.73
N LEU A 36 -6.83 19.62 -4.97
CA LEU A 36 -6.46 18.81 -6.11
C LEU A 36 -5.80 19.68 -7.18
N LYS A 37 -4.99 19.07 -8.04
CA LYS A 37 -4.58 19.71 -9.27
C LYS A 37 -5.80 19.94 -10.15
N ARG A 38 -5.81 21.00 -10.95
CA ARG A 38 -6.97 21.33 -11.82
C ARG A 38 -7.34 20.17 -12.75
N GLU A 39 -6.34 19.51 -13.31
CA GLU A 39 -6.52 18.38 -14.23
C GLU A 39 -7.24 17.22 -13.55
N ASP A 40 -6.81 16.88 -12.32
CA ASP A 40 -7.43 15.82 -11.53
C ASP A 40 -8.85 16.21 -11.09
N ALA A 41 -9.04 17.44 -10.61
CA ALA A 41 -10.37 17.92 -10.22
C ALA A 41 -11.37 17.86 -11.38
N HIS A 42 -10.95 18.26 -12.58
CA HIS A 42 -11.78 18.18 -13.79
C HIS A 42 -12.12 16.73 -14.15
N ARG A 43 -11.09 15.87 -14.23
CA ARG A 43 -11.22 14.47 -14.61
C ARG A 43 -12.08 13.66 -13.62
N LEU A 44 -11.95 13.95 -12.31
CA LEU A 44 -12.61 13.23 -11.24
C LEU A 44 -13.92 13.91 -10.77
N GLY A 45 -14.29 15.04 -11.37
CA GLY A 45 -15.55 15.71 -11.09
C GLY A 45 -15.58 16.53 -9.79
N TYR A 46 -14.43 16.98 -9.27
CA TYR A 46 -14.30 17.79 -8.05
C TYR A 46 -14.23 19.30 -8.33
N GLU A 47 -14.97 19.78 -9.33
CA GLU A 47 -15.04 21.19 -9.69
C GLU A 47 -16.18 21.97 -9.02
N THR A 48 -16.95 21.32 -8.15
CA THR A 48 -18.09 21.94 -7.48
C THR A 48 -18.08 21.71 -5.98
N SER A 49 -18.66 22.62 -5.21
CA SER A 49 -18.82 22.45 -3.75
C SER A 49 -19.64 21.19 -3.40
N GLU A 50 -20.59 20.79 -4.25
CA GLU A 50 -21.42 19.61 -3.99
C GLU A 50 -20.63 18.30 -4.11
N SER A 51 -19.67 18.21 -5.03
CA SER A 51 -18.78 17.03 -5.12
C SER A 51 -17.95 16.86 -3.85
N TRP A 52 -17.35 17.95 -3.36
CA TRP A 52 -16.62 17.95 -2.10
C TRP A 52 -17.51 17.67 -0.89
N ARG A 53 -18.73 18.21 -0.89
CA ARG A 53 -19.71 17.95 0.17
C ARG A 53 -20.03 16.46 0.26
N ARG A 54 -20.30 15.81 -0.87
CA ARG A 54 -20.57 14.36 -0.93
C ARG A 54 -19.40 13.55 -0.40
N LEU A 55 -18.17 13.89 -0.78
CA LEU A 55 -16.98 13.24 -0.28
C LEU A 55 -16.88 13.36 1.26
N LEU A 56 -17.01 14.57 1.80
CA LEU A 56 -16.90 14.78 3.25
C LEU A 56 -18.04 14.11 4.03
N LEU A 57 -19.25 14.07 3.48
CA LEU A 57 -20.38 13.35 4.07
C LEU A 57 -20.12 11.84 4.08
N ALA A 58 -19.63 11.29 2.99
CA ALA A 58 -19.31 9.87 2.89
C ALA A 58 -18.29 9.43 3.95
N HIS A 59 -17.35 10.30 4.27
CA HIS A 59 -16.25 10.02 5.22
C HIS A 59 -16.40 10.68 6.59
N GLN A 60 -17.54 11.28 6.92
CA GLN A 60 -17.66 12.05 8.17
C GLN A 60 -17.44 11.21 9.43
N THR A 61 -17.79 9.91 9.41
CA THR A 61 -17.59 9.00 10.55
C THR A 61 -16.10 8.68 10.73
N GLU A 62 -15.40 8.44 9.65
CA GLU A 62 -13.96 8.16 9.65
C GLU A 62 -13.16 9.38 10.07
N LEU A 63 -13.53 10.57 9.55
CA LEU A 63 -12.92 11.84 9.95
C LEU A 63 -13.11 12.09 11.46
N ALA A 64 -14.33 11.90 11.96
CA ALA A 64 -14.64 12.02 13.38
C ALA A 64 -13.80 11.04 14.22
N THR A 65 -13.69 9.79 13.78
CA THR A 65 -12.93 8.75 14.47
C THR A 65 -11.44 9.08 14.51
N ALA A 66 -10.86 9.55 13.39
CA ALA A 66 -9.46 9.97 13.31
C ALA A 66 -9.17 11.14 14.27
N MET A 67 -10.14 12.05 14.45
CA MET A 67 -10.07 13.18 15.36
C MET A 67 -10.48 12.85 16.80
N LYS A 68 -10.79 11.57 17.11
CA LYS A 68 -11.26 11.12 18.44
C LYS A 68 -12.50 11.87 18.91
N ILE A 69 -13.39 12.20 17.97
CA ILE A 69 -14.69 12.81 18.24
C ILE A 69 -15.76 11.74 18.02
N PRO A 70 -16.73 11.56 18.95
CA PRO A 70 -17.88 10.71 18.69
C PRO A 70 -18.65 11.20 17.44
N PRO A 71 -19.03 10.34 16.49
CA PRO A 71 -19.68 10.77 15.25
C PRO A 71 -20.94 11.65 15.47
N SER A 72 -21.70 11.38 16.52
CA SER A 72 -22.89 12.21 16.89
C SER A 72 -22.54 13.64 17.32
N SER A 73 -21.31 13.84 17.83
CA SER A 73 -20.82 15.15 18.27
C SER A 73 -19.97 15.84 17.21
N PHE A 74 -19.64 15.19 16.12
CA PHE A 74 -18.80 15.76 15.06
C PHE A 74 -19.56 16.84 14.30
N ARG A 75 -18.91 17.99 14.16
CA ARG A 75 -19.41 19.16 13.42
C ARG A 75 -18.34 19.60 12.43
N TRP A 76 -18.77 20.01 11.26
CA TRP A 76 -17.86 20.56 10.26
C TRP A 76 -18.60 21.52 9.33
N CYS A 77 -17.85 22.45 8.79
CA CYS A 77 -18.25 23.29 7.66
C CYS A 77 -17.07 23.45 6.71
N ALA A 78 -17.34 23.73 5.44
CA ALA A 78 -16.31 23.97 4.45
C ALA A 78 -16.74 25.03 3.44
N ALA A 79 -15.74 25.65 2.79
CA ALA A 79 -15.96 26.56 1.68
C ALA A 79 -15.12 26.13 0.49
N PHE A 80 -15.71 26.08 -0.69
CA PHE A 80 -15.04 25.73 -1.93
C PHE A 80 -14.48 26.96 -2.61
N HIS A 81 -13.20 26.85 -3.03
CA HIS A 81 -12.49 27.86 -3.77
C HIS A 81 -12.06 27.29 -5.13
N ASP A 82 -12.68 27.83 -6.19
CA ASP A 82 -12.39 27.44 -7.58
C ASP A 82 -11.17 28.22 -8.09
N GLU A 83 -10.00 27.92 -7.54
CA GLU A 83 -8.75 28.55 -7.97
C GLU A 83 -8.22 27.92 -9.26
N LYS A 84 -7.65 28.75 -10.13
CA LYS A 84 -7.29 28.38 -11.51
C LYS A 84 -6.42 27.12 -11.62
N HIS A 85 -5.48 26.93 -10.69
CA HIS A 85 -4.52 25.82 -10.75
C HIS A 85 -4.84 24.71 -9.72
N HIS A 86 -5.42 25.05 -8.59
CA HIS A 86 -5.65 24.16 -7.47
C HIS A 86 -7.03 24.43 -6.85
N PRO A 87 -8.12 23.87 -7.41
CA PRO A 87 -9.41 23.92 -6.72
C PRO A 87 -9.28 23.21 -5.38
N HIS A 88 -9.81 23.84 -4.33
CA HIS A 88 -9.64 23.35 -2.98
C HIS A 88 -10.81 23.74 -2.08
N ILE A 89 -10.89 23.07 -0.96
CA ILE A 89 -11.80 23.46 0.12
C ILE A 89 -11.01 23.83 1.37
N HIS A 90 -11.49 24.85 2.08
CA HIS A 90 -11.15 25.09 3.48
C HIS A 90 -12.23 24.46 4.34
N MET A 91 -11.86 23.52 5.19
CA MET A 91 -12.77 22.84 6.11
C MET A 91 -12.41 23.22 7.53
N MET A 92 -13.39 23.49 8.34
CA MET A 92 -13.29 23.59 9.80
C MET A 92 -14.04 22.43 10.42
N ALA A 93 -13.47 21.80 11.45
CA ALA A 93 -14.09 20.70 12.17
C ALA A 93 -13.89 20.81 13.67
N TRP A 94 -14.92 20.47 14.44
CA TRP A 94 -14.90 20.53 15.90
C TRP A 94 -15.90 19.51 16.49
N SER A 95 -15.87 19.36 17.82
CA SER A 95 -16.90 18.60 18.53
C SER A 95 -17.96 19.52 19.12
N ALA A 96 -19.23 19.16 19.05
CA ALA A 96 -20.28 19.86 19.81
C ALA A 96 -20.00 19.87 21.34
N ASN A 97 -19.20 18.95 21.85
CA ASN A 97 -18.71 18.95 23.22
C ASN A 97 -17.25 19.48 23.26
N PRO A 98 -16.98 20.65 23.87
CA PRO A 98 -15.65 21.27 23.87
C PRO A 98 -14.54 20.45 24.53
N LYS A 99 -14.89 19.42 25.30
CA LYS A 99 -13.93 18.54 25.99
C LYS A 99 -13.53 17.32 25.15
N GLN A 100 -14.09 17.17 23.96
CA GLN A 100 -13.82 16.04 23.07
C GLN A 100 -12.95 16.48 21.90
N GLY A 101 -12.23 15.50 21.36
CA GLY A 101 -11.41 15.69 20.18
C GLY A 101 -9.92 15.78 20.50
N TYR A 102 -9.15 15.01 19.77
CA TYR A 102 -7.69 15.01 19.80
C TYR A 102 -7.16 14.49 18.48
N LEU A 103 -6.38 15.27 17.78
CA LEU A 103 -5.82 14.92 16.48
C LEU A 103 -4.33 14.63 16.59
N THR A 104 -3.92 13.45 16.11
CA THR A 104 -2.53 13.02 16.04
C THR A 104 -2.04 13.07 14.60
N GLU A 105 -0.72 13.03 14.37
CA GLU A 105 -0.13 12.85 13.05
C GLU A 105 -0.69 11.60 12.34
N LYS A 106 -0.79 10.47 13.06
CA LYS A 106 -1.42 9.25 12.54
C LYS A 106 -2.89 9.49 12.13
N GLY A 107 -3.63 10.28 12.90
CA GLY A 107 -5.01 10.66 12.55
C GLY A 107 -5.05 11.47 11.25
N ILE A 108 -4.14 12.42 11.06
CA ILE A 108 -4.02 13.20 9.82
C ILE A 108 -3.69 12.28 8.64
N GLU A 109 -2.73 11.36 8.81
CA GLU A 109 -2.38 10.39 7.77
C GLU A 109 -3.57 9.47 7.40
N GLN A 110 -4.37 9.03 8.39
CA GLN A 110 -5.59 8.25 8.15
C GLN A 110 -6.62 9.04 7.33
N MET A 111 -6.92 10.29 7.74
CA MET A 111 -7.87 11.15 7.01
C MET A 111 -7.43 11.36 5.56
N ARG A 112 -6.14 11.66 5.34
CA ARG A 112 -5.56 11.84 4.00
C ARG A 112 -5.68 10.57 3.18
N SER A 113 -5.29 9.43 3.73
CA SER A 113 -5.35 8.14 3.05
C SER A 113 -6.78 7.77 2.64
N GLN A 114 -7.74 7.93 3.52
CA GLN A 114 -9.15 7.62 3.24
C GLN A 114 -9.72 8.47 2.11
N LEU A 115 -9.50 9.78 2.15
CA LEU A 115 -9.98 10.69 1.10
C LEU A 115 -9.26 10.43 -0.24
N SER A 116 -7.93 10.19 -0.21
CA SER A 116 -7.18 9.86 -1.42
C SER A 116 -7.64 8.54 -2.05
N ASN A 117 -7.92 7.53 -1.25
CA ASN A 117 -8.43 6.25 -1.73
C ASN A 117 -9.78 6.38 -2.44
N ASP A 118 -10.66 7.24 -1.95
CA ASP A 118 -11.95 7.48 -2.62
C ASP A 118 -11.77 8.29 -3.91
N ILE A 119 -11.01 9.37 -3.84
CA ILE A 119 -10.81 10.28 -4.97
C ILE A 119 -10.09 9.57 -6.14
N PHE A 120 -9.07 8.75 -5.86
CA PHE A 120 -8.17 8.14 -6.84
C PHE A 120 -8.30 6.61 -6.92
N GLN A 121 -9.48 6.07 -6.64
CA GLN A 121 -9.69 4.63 -6.51
C GLN A 121 -9.20 3.83 -7.72
N ASP A 122 -9.59 4.23 -8.92
CA ASP A 122 -9.28 3.48 -10.14
C ASP A 122 -7.79 3.54 -10.50
N GLU A 123 -7.15 4.70 -10.30
CA GLU A 123 -5.72 4.88 -10.51
C GLU A 123 -4.89 4.07 -9.52
N LEU A 124 -5.28 4.10 -8.25
CA LEU A 124 -4.59 3.34 -7.21
C LEU A 124 -4.69 1.84 -7.48
N LEU A 125 -5.84 1.34 -7.91
CA LEU A 125 -6.01 -0.06 -8.27
C LEU A 125 -5.08 -0.45 -9.42
N SER A 126 -5.02 0.36 -10.48
CA SER A 126 -4.12 0.15 -11.62
C SER A 126 -2.64 0.15 -11.19
N LEU A 127 -2.24 1.08 -10.33
CA LEU A 127 -0.87 1.17 -9.81
C LEU A 127 -0.49 -0.02 -8.91
N TYR A 128 -1.41 -0.51 -8.09
CA TYR A 128 -1.19 -1.72 -7.30
C TYR A 128 -0.94 -2.93 -8.21
N GLN A 129 -1.73 -3.09 -9.27
CA GLN A 129 -1.54 -4.17 -10.25
C GLN A 129 -0.17 -4.07 -10.96
N GLN A 130 0.22 -2.88 -11.41
CA GLN A 130 1.51 -2.66 -12.07
C GLN A 130 2.68 -2.90 -11.13
N LYS A 131 2.59 -2.45 -9.88
CA LYS A 131 3.62 -2.69 -8.86
C LYS A 131 3.79 -4.20 -8.57
N ASP A 132 2.69 -4.97 -8.50
CA ASP A 132 2.77 -6.41 -8.27
C ASP A 132 3.39 -7.15 -9.48
N LEU A 133 2.98 -6.81 -10.70
CA LEU A 133 3.61 -7.35 -11.91
C LEU A 133 5.11 -7.05 -11.94
N SER A 134 5.50 -5.84 -11.62
CA SER A 134 6.91 -5.45 -11.57
C SER A 134 7.67 -6.19 -10.45
N TYR A 135 7.06 -6.42 -9.29
CA TYR A 135 7.62 -7.27 -8.24
C TYR A 135 7.90 -8.70 -8.72
N GLN A 136 6.96 -9.32 -9.45
CA GLN A 136 7.16 -10.65 -10.02
C GLN A 136 8.30 -10.65 -11.05
N GLN A 137 8.40 -9.60 -11.87
CA GLN A 137 9.49 -9.44 -12.84
C GLN A 137 10.86 -9.39 -12.16
N VAL A 138 11.02 -8.60 -11.09
CA VAL A 138 12.29 -8.56 -10.32
C VAL A 138 12.65 -9.94 -9.80
N ARG A 139 11.71 -10.68 -9.21
CA ARG A 139 11.95 -12.03 -8.69
C ARG A 139 12.37 -13.01 -9.78
N ASN A 140 11.63 -13.03 -10.87
CA ASN A 140 11.88 -13.94 -11.98
C ASN A 140 13.22 -13.63 -12.65
N GLN A 141 13.52 -12.36 -12.88
CA GLN A 141 14.77 -11.92 -13.48
C GLN A 141 15.97 -12.23 -12.57
N ALA A 142 15.84 -12.01 -11.25
CA ALA A 142 16.87 -12.38 -10.29
C ALA A 142 17.13 -13.89 -10.27
N ALA A 143 16.07 -14.73 -10.33
CA ALA A 143 16.21 -16.18 -10.36
C ALA A 143 16.83 -16.68 -11.67
N GLU A 144 16.41 -16.14 -12.80
CA GLU A 144 16.97 -16.48 -14.12
C GLU A 144 18.46 -16.10 -14.21
N THR A 145 18.79 -14.87 -13.78
CA THR A 145 20.17 -14.39 -13.76
C THR A 145 21.04 -15.23 -12.84
N MET A 146 20.59 -15.56 -11.63
CA MET A 146 21.32 -16.42 -10.71
C MET A 146 21.52 -17.81 -11.32
N GLY A 147 20.49 -18.43 -11.90
CA GLY A 147 20.60 -19.72 -12.56
C GLY A 147 21.58 -19.72 -13.75
N ARG A 148 21.67 -18.60 -14.51
CA ARG A 148 22.68 -18.41 -15.55
C ARG A 148 24.08 -18.35 -14.95
N LEU A 149 24.30 -17.55 -13.93
CA LEU A 149 25.60 -17.39 -13.26
C LEU A 149 26.09 -18.72 -12.67
N ILE A 150 25.24 -19.51 -12.03
CA ILE A 150 25.58 -20.83 -11.51
C ILE A 150 26.08 -21.75 -12.64
N ARG A 151 25.38 -21.82 -13.77
CA ARG A 151 25.83 -22.64 -14.94
C ARG A 151 27.15 -22.14 -15.50
N GLU A 152 27.39 -20.83 -15.52
CA GLU A 152 28.65 -20.25 -15.96
C GLU A 152 29.80 -20.61 -14.99
N MET A 153 29.56 -20.61 -13.67
CA MET A 153 30.54 -21.06 -12.67
C MET A 153 30.96 -22.53 -12.90
N GLU A 154 29.99 -23.41 -13.19
CA GLU A 154 30.25 -24.82 -13.46
C GLU A 154 31.08 -25.05 -14.74
N THR A 155 30.91 -24.18 -15.74
CA THR A 155 31.71 -24.26 -16.98
C THR A 155 33.02 -23.50 -16.93
N GLY A 156 33.29 -22.79 -15.83
CA GLY A 156 34.50 -21.97 -15.65
C GLY A 156 34.51 -20.67 -16.45
N LEU A 157 33.40 -20.25 -17.01
CA LEU A 157 33.22 -19.05 -17.86
C LEU A 157 32.37 -17.97 -17.18
N CYS A 158 32.47 -17.79 -15.88
CA CYS A 158 31.61 -16.86 -15.15
C CYS A 158 31.88 -15.40 -15.52
N HIS A 159 30.83 -14.70 -16.00
CA HIS A 159 30.85 -13.28 -16.36
C HIS A 159 30.78 -12.34 -15.15
N SER A 160 30.49 -12.86 -13.96
CA SER A 160 30.48 -12.08 -12.71
C SER A 160 31.35 -12.73 -11.64
N PRO A 161 32.68 -12.51 -11.69
CA PRO A 161 33.63 -13.11 -10.73
C PRO A 161 33.28 -12.78 -9.28
N THR A 162 32.82 -11.56 -9.01
CA THR A 162 32.43 -11.10 -7.67
C THR A 162 31.30 -11.94 -7.08
N ILE A 163 30.25 -12.19 -7.85
CA ILE A 163 29.12 -13.02 -7.38
C ILE A 163 29.58 -14.46 -7.20
N ALA A 164 30.43 -14.98 -8.10
CA ALA A 164 30.97 -16.33 -7.98
C ALA A 164 31.77 -16.53 -6.67
N GLU A 165 32.69 -15.65 -6.39
CA GLU A 165 33.49 -15.67 -5.15
C GLU A 165 32.63 -15.55 -3.89
N GLN A 166 31.64 -14.66 -3.93
CA GLN A 166 30.69 -14.47 -2.83
C GLN A 166 29.79 -15.70 -2.61
N MET A 167 29.38 -16.39 -3.67
CA MET A 167 28.60 -17.62 -3.61
C MET A 167 29.41 -18.79 -3.05
N GLU A 168 30.68 -18.95 -3.43
CA GLU A 168 31.60 -19.95 -2.86
C GLU A 168 31.82 -19.69 -1.36
N THR A 169 32.01 -18.43 -0.99
CA THR A 169 32.13 -18.01 0.41
C THR A 169 30.87 -18.34 1.20
N LEU A 170 29.68 -18.04 0.66
CA LEU A 170 28.42 -18.35 1.31
C LEU A 170 28.24 -19.87 1.46
N ALA A 171 28.57 -20.67 0.43
CA ALA A 171 28.49 -22.13 0.47
C ALA A 171 29.34 -22.69 1.63
N GLY A 172 30.58 -22.20 1.81
CA GLY A 172 31.43 -22.57 2.96
C GLY A 172 30.83 -22.16 4.31
N MET A 173 30.27 -20.95 4.42
CA MET A 173 29.61 -20.50 5.66
C MET A 173 28.35 -21.33 6.02
N LEU A 174 27.64 -21.86 5.02
CA LEU A 174 26.46 -22.71 5.21
C LEU A 174 26.84 -24.15 5.62
N GLU A 175 28.06 -24.62 5.36
CA GLU A 175 28.55 -25.91 5.82
C GLU A 175 28.60 -25.98 7.34
N ASP A 176 29.05 -24.91 7.98
CA ASP A 176 29.18 -24.80 9.43
C ASP A 176 27.85 -24.52 10.14
N HIS A 177 26.78 -24.27 9.38
CA HIS A 177 25.47 -23.91 9.93
C HIS A 177 24.63 -25.16 10.20
N LYS A 178 24.40 -25.44 11.51
CA LYS A 178 23.60 -26.59 11.99
C LYS A 178 22.13 -26.21 12.23
N GLY A 179 21.41 -25.75 11.21
CA GLY A 179 20.04 -25.32 11.42
C GLY A 179 19.28 -25.14 10.11
N LYS A 180 18.06 -24.60 10.19
CA LYS A 180 17.29 -24.25 8.99
C LYS A 180 18.05 -23.22 8.15
N LYS A 181 18.29 -23.53 6.89
CA LYS A 181 19.00 -22.67 5.95
C LYS A 181 18.06 -21.73 5.22
N VAL A 182 17.38 -20.90 6.00
CA VAL A 182 16.45 -19.86 5.58
C VAL A 182 16.93 -18.54 6.19
N TYR A 183 16.85 -17.44 5.45
CA TYR A 183 17.42 -16.15 5.83
C TYR A 183 17.11 -15.73 7.28
N GLY A 184 15.83 -15.94 7.74
CA GLY A 184 15.42 -15.57 9.09
C GLY A 184 16.24 -16.22 10.20
N TYR A 185 16.69 -17.46 10.00
CA TYR A 185 17.38 -18.29 11.00
C TYR A 185 18.91 -18.23 10.93
N LEU A 186 19.48 -17.53 9.94
CA LEU A 186 20.93 -17.44 9.77
C LEU A 186 21.59 -16.48 10.77
N LYS A 187 22.85 -16.72 11.08
CA LYS A 187 23.69 -15.81 11.86
C LYS A 187 23.90 -14.49 11.12
N LYS A 188 24.15 -13.40 11.87
CA LYS A 188 24.34 -12.05 11.32
C LYS A 188 25.41 -11.99 10.22
N SER A 189 26.53 -12.70 10.37
CA SER A 189 27.59 -12.74 9.37
C SER A 189 27.13 -13.38 8.05
N VAL A 190 26.37 -14.49 8.13
CA VAL A 190 25.84 -15.18 6.95
C VAL A 190 24.77 -14.33 6.27
N LYS A 191 23.91 -13.65 7.05
CA LYS A 191 22.92 -12.69 6.51
C LYS A 191 23.62 -11.56 5.73
N ALA A 192 24.70 -11.00 6.27
CA ALA A 192 25.46 -9.96 5.59
C ALA A 192 26.04 -10.43 4.25
N GLN A 193 26.51 -11.70 4.18
CA GLN A 193 27.00 -12.29 2.94
C GLN A 193 25.87 -12.47 1.92
N VAL A 194 24.70 -12.96 2.36
CA VAL A 194 23.51 -13.07 1.49
C VAL A 194 23.07 -11.70 0.98
N ASP A 195 23.03 -10.70 1.86
CA ASP A 195 22.64 -9.33 1.50
C ASP A 195 23.59 -8.72 0.46
N ALA A 196 24.91 -8.95 0.63
CA ALA A 196 25.91 -8.50 -0.34
C ALA A 196 25.72 -9.15 -1.72
N ILE A 197 25.41 -10.44 -1.78
CA ILE A 197 25.13 -11.14 -3.05
C ILE A 197 23.87 -10.57 -3.72
N VAL A 198 22.80 -10.33 -2.95
CA VAL A 198 21.57 -9.76 -3.46
C VAL A 198 21.80 -8.36 -4.02
N ASP A 199 22.62 -7.54 -3.36
CA ASP A 199 22.93 -6.19 -3.83
C ASP A 199 23.87 -6.19 -5.05
N GLU A 200 24.78 -7.17 -5.18
CA GLU A 200 25.55 -7.37 -6.41
C GLU A 200 24.67 -7.86 -7.55
N LEU A 201 23.72 -8.77 -7.28
CA LEU A 201 22.74 -9.23 -8.26
C LEU A 201 21.88 -8.09 -8.79
N ALA A 202 21.51 -7.15 -7.92
CA ALA A 202 20.74 -5.95 -8.29
C ALA A 202 21.50 -4.98 -9.22
N LYS A 203 22.82 -5.12 -9.36
CA LYS A 203 23.65 -4.34 -10.30
C LYS A 203 23.68 -4.94 -11.71
N VAL A 204 23.26 -6.20 -11.86
CA VAL A 204 23.16 -6.83 -13.18
C VAL A 204 22.08 -6.10 -13.99
N PRO A 205 22.38 -5.65 -15.22
CA PRO A 205 21.51 -4.72 -15.96
C PRO A 205 20.04 -5.15 -16.02
N GLU A 206 19.78 -6.42 -16.27
CA GLU A 206 18.44 -6.95 -16.41
C GLU A 206 17.65 -6.93 -15.09
N VAL A 207 18.32 -7.16 -13.95
CA VAL A 207 17.73 -7.07 -12.62
C VAL A 207 17.58 -5.62 -12.19
N ALA A 208 18.58 -4.79 -12.48
CA ALA A 208 18.59 -3.37 -12.15
C ALA A 208 17.41 -2.63 -12.80
N GLU A 209 17.15 -2.91 -14.10
CA GLU A 209 16.05 -2.31 -14.85
C GLU A 209 14.68 -2.67 -14.22
N CYS A 210 14.47 -3.95 -13.91
CA CYS A 210 13.22 -4.39 -13.27
C CYS A 210 13.05 -3.76 -11.88
N TYR A 211 14.15 -3.66 -11.10
CA TYR A 211 14.11 -3.09 -9.75
C TYR A 211 13.83 -1.58 -9.77
N GLU A 212 14.40 -0.86 -10.73
CA GLU A 212 14.14 0.56 -10.92
C GLU A 212 12.66 0.80 -11.29
N GLN A 213 12.11 -0.01 -12.19
CA GLN A 213 10.70 0.06 -12.55
C GLN A 213 9.77 -0.19 -11.35
N TRP A 214 10.09 -1.17 -10.50
CA TRP A 214 9.33 -1.43 -9.28
C TRP A 214 9.38 -0.22 -8.32
N ASN A 215 10.55 0.41 -8.17
CA ASN A 215 10.70 1.62 -7.36
C ASN A 215 9.85 2.77 -7.90
N GLN A 216 9.78 2.96 -9.22
CA GLN A 216 8.97 3.99 -9.85
C GLN A 216 7.48 3.81 -9.53
N PHE A 217 6.93 2.61 -9.65
CA PHE A 217 5.53 2.35 -9.29
C PHE A 217 5.27 2.53 -7.80
N ARG A 218 6.22 2.15 -6.94
CA ARG A 218 6.11 2.39 -5.50
C ARG A 218 6.10 3.89 -5.18
N ASP A 219 6.98 4.66 -5.78
CA ASP A 219 7.06 6.10 -5.59
C ASP A 219 5.81 6.81 -6.10
N GLU A 220 5.25 6.35 -7.23
CA GLU A 220 3.99 6.87 -7.75
C GLU A 220 2.83 6.61 -6.79
N LEU A 221 2.72 5.39 -6.24
CA LEU A 221 1.74 5.09 -5.19
C LEU A 221 1.93 5.98 -3.95
N GLU A 222 3.16 6.16 -3.48
CA GLU A 222 3.42 6.97 -2.28
C GLU A 222 3.02 8.44 -2.46
N ARG A 223 3.08 9.00 -3.69
CA ARG A 223 2.66 10.38 -3.99
C ARG A 223 1.17 10.65 -3.71
N TYR A 224 0.31 9.64 -3.79
CA TYR A 224 -1.10 9.77 -3.42
C TYR A 224 -1.30 9.93 -1.92
N TYR A 225 -0.35 9.48 -1.10
CA TYR A 225 -0.47 9.48 0.35
C TYR A 225 0.47 10.46 1.05
N LYS A 226 1.60 10.83 0.43
CA LYS A 226 2.66 11.64 1.04
C LYS A 226 3.28 12.58 0.02
N ASP A 227 3.67 13.77 0.48
CA ASP A 227 4.36 14.76 -0.37
C ASP A 227 5.88 14.52 -0.46
N VAL A 228 6.39 13.51 0.24
CA VAL A 228 7.84 13.26 0.34
C VAL A 228 8.17 11.93 -0.33
N SER A 229 9.04 11.97 -1.34
CA SER A 229 9.64 10.77 -1.93
C SER A 229 10.61 10.13 -0.92
N ARG A 230 10.57 8.82 -0.79
CA ARG A 230 11.54 8.06 0.02
C ARG A 230 12.80 7.78 -0.79
N GLU A 231 13.91 7.67 -0.08
CA GLU A 231 15.15 7.16 -0.65
C GLU A 231 14.95 5.69 -1.10
N HIS A 232 15.46 5.35 -2.29
CA HIS A 232 15.45 3.97 -2.77
C HIS A 232 16.45 3.15 -1.96
N LEU A 233 15.95 2.20 -1.20
CA LEU A 233 16.81 1.29 -0.43
C LEU A 233 17.48 0.28 -1.37
N PRO A 234 18.66 -0.27 -1.00
CA PRO A 234 19.22 -1.44 -1.67
C PRO A 234 18.24 -2.61 -1.70
N LEU A 235 18.30 -3.45 -2.73
CA LEU A 235 17.39 -4.59 -2.90
C LEU A 235 17.39 -5.52 -1.68
N SER A 236 18.56 -5.72 -1.05
CA SER A 236 18.69 -6.51 0.16
C SER A 236 17.94 -5.96 1.37
N GLN A 237 17.67 -4.65 1.42
CA GLN A 237 16.99 -4.00 2.53
C GLN A 237 15.47 -3.92 2.33
N GLN A 238 14.98 -4.25 1.15
CA GLN A 238 13.54 -4.31 0.87
C GLN A 238 12.95 -5.60 1.44
N LYS A 239 11.99 -5.45 2.34
CA LYS A 239 11.35 -6.59 3.02
C LYS A 239 10.58 -7.49 2.05
N GLU A 240 10.03 -6.88 1.01
CA GLU A 240 9.25 -7.53 -0.04
C GLU A 240 10.06 -8.59 -0.78
N PHE A 241 11.37 -8.39 -0.95
CA PHE A 241 12.24 -9.29 -1.71
C PHE A 241 12.97 -10.35 -0.88
N LYS A 242 12.45 -10.71 0.30
CA LYS A 242 12.99 -11.80 1.13
C LYS A 242 13.11 -13.13 0.37
N ALA A 243 12.22 -13.37 -0.60
CA ALA A 243 12.26 -14.56 -1.45
C ALA A 243 13.55 -14.65 -2.28
N ILE A 244 14.13 -13.53 -2.74
CA ILE A 244 15.40 -13.51 -3.46
C ILE A 244 16.54 -13.95 -2.54
N LYS A 245 16.54 -13.53 -1.26
CA LYS A 245 17.54 -13.96 -0.27
C LYS A 245 17.49 -15.47 -0.04
N ASN A 246 16.31 -16.03 0.07
CA ASN A 246 16.13 -17.47 0.24
C ASN A 246 16.54 -18.25 -1.03
N MET A 247 16.30 -17.69 -2.21
CA MET A 247 16.78 -18.24 -3.48
C MET A 247 18.31 -18.30 -3.50
N VAL A 248 19.02 -17.22 -3.14
CA VAL A 248 20.49 -17.18 -3.06
C VAL A 248 21.02 -18.25 -2.11
N ILE A 249 20.39 -18.43 -0.95
CA ILE A 249 20.77 -19.47 0.02
C ILE A 249 20.62 -20.88 -0.57
N ARG A 250 19.51 -21.16 -1.26
CA ARG A 250 19.28 -22.46 -1.91
C ARG A 250 20.33 -22.73 -2.99
N GLU A 251 20.64 -21.76 -3.81
CA GLU A 251 21.65 -21.92 -4.86
C GLU A 251 23.06 -22.15 -4.28
N ALA A 252 23.41 -21.44 -3.18
CA ALA A 252 24.67 -21.69 -2.49
C ALA A 252 24.74 -23.11 -1.87
N GLU A 253 23.65 -23.65 -1.35
CA GLU A 253 23.58 -25.04 -0.88
C GLU A 253 23.70 -26.04 -2.03
N ARG A 254 23.12 -25.76 -3.20
CA ARG A 254 23.29 -26.62 -4.40
C ARG A 254 24.73 -26.67 -4.85
N LEU A 255 25.43 -25.53 -4.91
CA LEU A 255 26.86 -25.47 -5.19
C LEU A 255 27.65 -26.33 -4.19
N ARG A 256 27.38 -26.20 -2.90
CA ARG A 256 28.06 -26.96 -1.83
C ARG A 256 27.85 -28.46 -1.97
N LEU A 257 26.66 -28.91 -2.29
CA LEU A 257 26.30 -30.33 -2.38
C LEU A 257 26.68 -30.98 -3.70
N GLY A 258 27.11 -30.21 -4.69
CA GLY A 258 27.41 -30.70 -6.03
C GLY A 258 26.22 -31.34 -6.76
N THR A 259 25.02 -31.07 -6.30
CA THR A 259 23.80 -31.61 -6.88
C THR A 259 23.18 -30.62 -7.87
N VAL A 260 23.59 -30.67 -9.11
CA VAL A 260 22.85 -30.10 -10.21
C VAL A 260 21.89 -31.17 -10.75
N THR A 261 20.73 -31.28 -10.18
CA THR A 261 19.66 -32.04 -10.80
C THR A 261 18.71 -31.06 -11.50
N PHE A 262 18.72 -31.15 -12.82
CA PHE A 262 17.86 -30.37 -13.75
C PHE A 262 16.36 -30.60 -13.56
N GLU A 263 15.94 -31.46 -12.65
CA GLU A 263 14.53 -31.92 -12.53
C GLU A 263 13.69 -31.16 -11.49
N ASP A 264 14.24 -30.23 -10.71
CA ASP A 264 13.47 -29.58 -9.62
C ASP A 264 13.30 -28.06 -9.81
N THR A 265 13.19 -27.59 -11.06
CA THR A 265 12.84 -26.20 -11.38
C THR A 265 11.32 -25.97 -11.30
N ARG A 266 10.53 -26.94 -10.94
CA ARG A 266 9.18 -26.72 -10.44
C ARG A 266 9.30 -26.46 -8.95
N MET A 267 9.14 -25.19 -8.60
CA MET A 267 8.96 -24.74 -7.24
C MET A 267 8.03 -25.70 -6.46
N ARG A 268 8.57 -26.71 -5.84
CA ARG A 268 8.03 -27.14 -4.56
C ARG A 268 8.53 -26.10 -3.57
N ASP A 269 7.76 -25.06 -3.45
CA ASP A 269 7.69 -24.32 -2.23
C ASP A 269 7.29 -25.34 -1.14
N GLU A 270 8.26 -26.02 -0.54
CA GLU A 270 8.11 -26.45 0.84
C GLU A 270 8.08 -25.16 1.66
N VAL A 271 6.93 -24.54 1.58
CA VAL A 271 6.47 -23.47 2.42
C VAL A 271 6.67 -23.97 3.85
N ASP A 272 7.51 -23.30 4.58
CA ASP A 272 7.54 -23.40 6.04
C ASP A 272 6.19 -22.83 6.48
N GLU A 273 5.21 -23.76 6.73
CA GLU A 273 3.76 -23.48 6.77
C GLU A 273 3.34 -22.44 7.80
N ASP A 274 4.23 -22.01 8.71
CA ASP A 274 3.81 -21.16 9.85
C ASP A 274 4.25 -19.68 9.74
N GLN A 275 5.18 -19.29 8.85
CA GLN A 275 5.57 -17.87 8.72
C GLN A 275 5.74 -17.39 7.28
N ASP A 276 6.16 -18.23 6.35
CA ASP A 276 6.29 -17.86 4.95
C ASP A 276 4.95 -17.96 4.20
N ALA A 277 4.03 -18.83 4.62
CA ALA A 277 2.66 -18.89 4.08
C ALA A 277 1.90 -17.60 4.35
N VAL A 278 2.10 -17.00 5.52
CA VAL A 278 1.54 -15.68 5.85
C VAL A 278 2.17 -14.60 4.94
N TYR A 279 3.45 -14.71 4.59
CA TYR A 279 4.14 -13.72 3.75
C TYR A 279 3.83 -13.90 2.26
N PHE A 280 3.64 -15.12 1.76
CA PHE A 280 3.24 -15.41 0.38
C PHE A 280 1.75 -15.17 0.12
N ALA A 281 0.89 -15.45 1.09
CA ALA A 281 -0.54 -15.09 1.00
C ALA A 281 -0.77 -13.57 1.05
N TRP A 282 0.24 -12.80 1.46
CA TRP A 282 0.15 -11.34 1.67
C TRP A 282 0.78 -10.52 0.54
N ASN A 283 1.44 -11.16 -0.43
CA ASN A 283 2.37 -10.44 -1.29
C ASN A 283 1.92 -10.25 -2.73
N SER A 284 0.68 -10.50 -3.05
CA SER A 284 0.22 -10.01 -4.31
C SER A 284 -0.79 -8.89 -4.04
N ASP A 285 -0.28 -7.66 -4.04
CA ASP A 285 -1.12 -6.47 -4.13
C ASP A 285 -2.13 -6.64 -5.28
N TRP A 286 -1.74 -7.37 -6.32
CA TRP A 286 -2.62 -7.76 -7.42
C TRP A 286 -3.74 -8.72 -6.99
N GLN A 287 -3.43 -9.78 -6.23
CA GLN A 287 -4.47 -10.70 -5.73
C GLN A 287 -5.43 -9.99 -4.77
N MET A 288 -4.92 -9.09 -3.95
CA MET A 288 -5.75 -8.25 -3.09
C MET A 288 -6.59 -7.29 -3.93
N ALA A 289 -6.03 -6.68 -4.96
CA ALA A 289 -6.72 -5.78 -5.87
C ALA A 289 -7.79 -6.52 -6.70
N GLU A 290 -7.49 -7.73 -7.19
CA GLU A 290 -8.45 -8.58 -7.91
C GLU A 290 -9.59 -9.03 -7.00
N ALA A 291 -9.27 -9.50 -5.78
CA ALA A 291 -10.28 -9.89 -4.79
C ALA A 291 -11.17 -8.71 -4.39
N TYR A 292 -10.57 -7.52 -4.23
CA TYR A 292 -11.31 -6.28 -3.96
C TYR A 292 -12.25 -5.92 -5.12
N GLN A 293 -11.76 -5.97 -6.36
CA GLN A 293 -12.58 -5.63 -7.53
C GLN A 293 -13.74 -6.61 -7.69
N SER A 294 -13.50 -7.90 -7.54
CA SER A 294 -14.55 -8.94 -7.59
C SER A 294 -15.60 -8.73 -6.48
N ALA A 295 -15.15 -8.44 -5.25
CA ALA A 295 -16.06 -8.18 -4.15
C ALA A 295 -16.88 -6.91 -4.37
N LYS A 296 -16.26 -5.84 -4.91
CA LYS A 296 -16.93 -4.59 -5.23
C LYS A 296 -18.01 -4.79 -6.30
N GLU A 297 -17.71 -5.51 -7.38
CA GLU A 297 -18.65 -5.79 -8.48
C GLU A 297 -19.91 -6.51 -7.95
N VAL A 298 -19.74 -7.56 -7.16
CA VAL A 298 -20.85 -8.31 -6.55
C VAL A 298 -21.70 -7.42 -5.64
N LEU A 299 -21.06 -6.52 -4.87
CA LEU A 299 -21.76 -5.62 -3.95
C LEU A 299 -22.52 -4.48 -4.66
N GLU A 300 -22.04 -4.05 -5.82
CA GLU A 300 -22.68 -2.99 -6.63
C GLU A 300 -23.81 -3.53 -7.53
N GLU A 301 -23.81 -4.81 -7.86
CA GLU A 301 -24.91 -5.44 -8.59
C GLU A 301 -26.17 -5.56 -7.73
N TYR A 302 -27.25 -4.92 -8.21
CA TYR A 302 -28.53 -4.87 -7.48
C TYR A 302 -29.22 -6.24 -7.38
N GLU A 303 -29.02 -7.11 -8.35
CA GLU A 303 -29.71 -8.40 -8.48
C GLU A 303 -29.07 -9.55 -7.68
N ASN A 304 -27.88 -9.35 -7.11
CA ASN A 304 -27.20 -10.40 -6.35
C ASN A 304 -27.85 -10.70 -5.00
N PRO A 305 -27.96 -11.97 -4.61
CA PRO A 305 -28.52 -12.38 -3.32
C PRO A 305 -27.78 -11.76 -2.13
N GLU A 306 -28.50 -11.43 -1.05
CA GLU A 306 -27.90 -10.89 0.18
C GLU A 306 -26.86 -11.83 0.80
N SER A 307 -27.00 -13.16 0.63
CA SER A 307 -26.00 -14.14 1.08
C SER A 307 -24.66 -13.98 0.36
N GLU A 308 -24.66 -13.75 -0.96
CA GLU A 308 -23.43 -13.52 -1.71
C GLU A 308 -22.79 -12.19 -1.34
N LYS A 309 -23.60 -11.14 -1.10
CA LYS A 309 -23.11 -9.86 -0.63
C LYS A 309 -22.46 -9.95 0.76
N ALA A 310 -23.03 -10.75 1.66
CA ALA A 310 -22.44 -10.99 2.99
C ALA A 310 -21.09 -11.71 2.92
N GLU A 311 -20.90 -12.65 2.00
CA GLU A 311 -19.61 -13.29 1.76
C GLU A 311 -18.55 -12.28 1.26
N GLN A 312 -18.95 -11.36 0.40
CA GLN A 312 -18.03 -10.34 -0.11
C GLN A 312 -17.64 -9.30 0.95
N VAL A 313 -18.52 -9.00 1.91
CA VAL A 313 -18.15 -8.18 3.07
C VAL A 313 -17.04 -8.84 3.88
N GLN A 314 -17.09 -10.15 4.10
CA GLN A 314 -16.02 -10.90 4.79
C GLN A 314 -14.70 -10.87 4.00
N VAL A 315 -14.76 -10.95 2.67
CA VAL A 315 -13.56 -10.79 1.82
C VAL A 315 -12.94 -9.42 2.00
N LEU A 316 -13.75 -8.36 2.02
CA LEU A 316 -13.25 -6.99 2.26
C LEU A 316 -12.67 -6.81 3.67
N GLU A 317 -13.26 -7.43 4.71
CA GLU A 317 -12.70 -7.42 6.06
C GLU A 317 -11.31 -8.05 6.12
N GLN A 318 -11.15 -9.21 5.48
CA GLN A 318 -9.84 -9.88 5.38
C GLN A 318 -8.81 -9.03 4.61
N LEU A 319 -9.21 -8.37 3.52
CA LEU A 319 -8.34 -7.47 2.77
C LEU A 319 -7.92 -6.26 3.61
N TRP A 320 -8.84 -5.69 4.38
CA TRP A 320 -8.54 -4.57 5.28
C TRP A 320 -7.60 -4.99 6.41
N GLU A 321 -7.85 -6.11 7.07
CA GLU A 321 -6.94 -6.66 8.09
C GLU A 321 -5.53 -6.90 7.53
N ARG A 322 -5.44 -7.23 6.25
CA ARG A 322 -4.19 -7.39 5.52
C ARG A 322 -3.55 -6.08 5.07
N GLY A 323 -4.16 -4.93 5.39
CA GLY A 323 -3.62 -3.62 5.08
C GLY A 323 -3.98 -3.08 3.69
N PHE A 324 -4.91 -3.70 2.97
CA PHE A 324 -5.42 -3.18 1.70
C PHE A 324 -6.43 -2.07 1.96
N THR A 325 -5.96 -0.83 1.94
CA THR A 325 -6.69 0.35 2.41
C THR A 325 -7.97 0.65 1.63
N LEU A 326 -8.05 0.28 0.35
CA LEU A 326 -9.27 0.43 -0.46
C LEU A 326 -10.44 -0.41 0.08
N ALA A 327 -10.16 -1.56 0.70
CA ALA A 327 -11.19 -2.39 1.31
C ALA A 327 -11.91 -1.71 2.47
N ALA A 328 -11.19 -0.91 3.27
CA ALA A 328 -11.78 -0.14 4.37
C ALA A 328 -12.85 0.84 3.89
N TYR A 329 -12.61 1.47 2.73
CA TYR A 329 -13.56 2.38 2.14
C TYR A 329 -14.85 1.66 1.70
N GLN A 330 -14.72 0.53 1.02
CA GLN A 330 -15.88 -0.24 0.56
C GLN A 330 -16.67 -0.85 1.73
N LEU A 331 -15.98 -1.29 2.79
CA LEU A 331 -16.61 -1.72 4.05
C LEU A 331 -17.44 -0.59 4.68
N GLY A 332 -16.91 0.63 4.71
CA GLY A 332 -17.64 1.80 5.21
C GLY A 332 -18.93 2.05 4.44
N LYS A 333 -18.94 1.84 3.11
CA LYS A 333 -20.18 1.88 2.29
C LYS A 333 -21.14 0.76 2.70
N CYS A 334 -20.65 -0.48 2.84
CA CYS A 334 -21.49 -1.62 3.21
C CYS A 334 -22.17 -1.40 4.58
N TRP A 335 -21.42 -0.97 5.59
CA TRP A 335 -21.96 -0.71 6.93
C TRP A 335 -22.97 0.45 6.96
N ARG A 336 -22.70 1.51 6.20
CA ARG A 336 -23.65 2.63 6.04
C ARG A 336 -24.96 2.18 5.40
N ASP A 337 -24.89 1.27 4.44
CA ASP A 337 -26.03 0.76 3.68
C ASP A 337 -26.71 -0.44 4.40
N GLY A 338 -26.26 -0.77 5.62
CA GLY A 338 -26.79 -1.87 6.43
C GLY A 338 -26.45 -3.27 5.90
N ARG A 339 -25.36 -3.38 5.17
CA ARG A 339 -24.84 -4.63 4.60
C ARG A 339 -23.63 -5.08 5.40
N GLY A 340 -23.80 -5.65 6.58
CA GLY A 340 -22.69 -6.08 7.42
C GLY A 340 -23.13 -6.57 8.77
#